data_7ef249376cb416ebb648b67d275ce01c
#
_entry.id   7ef249376cb416ebb648b67d275ce01c
#
_cell.length_a   1.000
_cell.length_b   1.000
_cell.length_c   1.000
_cell.angle_alpha   90.00
_cell.angle_beta   90.00
_cell.angle_gamma   90.00
#
_symmetry.space_group_name_H-M   'P 1'
#
loop_
_entity.id
_entity.type
_entity.pdbx_description
1 polymer ?
#
loop_
_entity_poly.entity_id
_entity_poly.type
_entity_poly.pdbx_seq_one_letter_code
_entity_poly.pdbx_strand_id
1 'polypeptide(L)'
;MTVVNIVDARPAALSPPAQISLAGVRKYFGDSGFVALDDITIEIPQGQFFVIVGPSGCGKTTLLRILAGLETRSEGRVEVRQANPARPTNSMIFQGDSLFPWMTVFDNAAYGLRMRKVGEREVVDTVRLWLERIGLWRFRDRYPNQLSGGMKQRVSIVRAFANDPEILLMDEPFSALDEQNKLLLHEELLRIWDATKKTVVFITHSVDEAVTLGDRIMVMTANPGRAKAIIDVPFERPRNVLELRQKPAYGELVFNIWEQLRDEVQRARLSTEGNQP
;
A
#
# COMPACT_ATOMS: atom_id res chain seq x y z
N MET A 1 -5.33 -2.94 26.13
CA MET A 1 -4.90 -4.11 25.32
C MET A 1 -3.46 -3.89 24.93
N THR A 2 -2.58 -4.77 25.34
CA THR A 2 -1.13 -4.64 25.12
C THR A 2 -0.82 -5.09 23.69
N VAL A 3 -0.23 -4.23 22.90
CA VAL A 3 0.31 -4.60 21.58
C VAL A 3 1.45 -5.59 21.82
N VAL A 4 1.28 -6.83 21.39
CA VAL A 4 2.33 -7.86 21.53
C VAL A 4 3.34 -7.61 20.42
N ASN A 5 4.51 -7.03 20.79
CA ASN A 5 5.69 -7.00 19.92
C ASN A 5 6.34 -8.39 19.97
N ILE A 6 6.20 -9.18 18.93
CA ILE A 6 6.97 -10.40 18.76
C ILE A 6 8.27 -10.00 18.06
N VAL A 7 9.27 -9.58 18.84
CA VAL A 7 10.60 -9.21 18.33
C VAL A 7 11.64 -9.99 19.09
N ASP A 8 12.38 -10.82 18.37
CA ASP A 8 13.73 -11.21 18.78
C ASP A 8 14.68 -10.02 18.50
N ALA A 9 15.37 -9.57 19.55
CA ALA A 9 16.17 -8.35 19.55
C ALA A 9 17.36 -8.45 18.59
N ARG A 10 17.25 -7.83 17.41
CA ARG A 10 18.45 -7.42 16.65
C ARG A 10 19.11 -6.23 17.36
N PRO A 11 20.48 -6.15 17.39
CA PRO A 11 21.15 -4.99 17.95
C PRO A 11 20.72 -3.74 17.21
N ALA A 12 20.44 -2.68 17.96
CA ALA A 12 19.95 -1.39 17.47
C ALA A 12 20.98 -0.72 16.54
N ALA A 13 20.91 -1.03 15.24
CA ALA A 13 21.31 -0.07 14.24
C ALA A 13 20.32 1.10 14.37
N LEU A 14 20.82 2.34 14.43
CA LEU A 14 20.00 3.55 14.48
C LEU A 14 18.91 3.44 13.40
N SER A 15 17.68 3.18 13.85
CA SER A 15 16.55 3.06 12.94
C SER A 15 16.43 4.40 12.16
N PRO A 16 16.24 4.36 10.84
CA PRO A 16 16.04 5.59 10.07
C PRO A 16 14.89 6.39 10.68
N PRO A 17 14.95 7.73 10.62
CA PRO A 17 13.92 8.57 11.23
C PRO A 17 12.55 8.21 10.66
N ALA A 18 11.52 8.25 11.51
CA ALA A 18 10.15 8.02 11.07
C ALA A 18 9.77 9.03 9.99
N GLN A 19 9.30 8.53 8.84
CA GLN A 19 8.76 9.36 7.76
C GLN A 19 7.27 9.58 7.94
N ILE A 20 6.56 8.59 8.50
CA ILE A 20 5.15 8.68 8.87
C ILE A 20 5.03 8.35 10.36
N SER A 21 4.36 9.22 11.13
CA SER A 21 4.07 9.01 12.54
C SER A 21 2.59 9.27 12.80
N LEU A 22 1.94 8.31 13.42
CA LEU A 22 0.55 8.37 13.87
C LEU A 22 0.53 8.18 15.39
N ALA A 23 -0.16 9.07 16.10
CA ALA A 23 -0.31 9.00 17.55
C ALA A 23 -1.78 9.17 17.93
N GLY A 24 -2.39 8.11 18.45
CA GLY A 24 -3.78 8.10 18.92
C GLY A 24 -4.81 8.48 17.86
N VAL A 25 -4.58 8.11 16.58
CA VAL A 25 -5.45 8.54 15.48
C VAL A 25 -6.79 7.84 15.56
N ARG A 26 -7.86 8.65 15.57
CA ARG A 26 -9.24 8.21 15.50
C ARG A 26 -9.99 8.84 14.34
N LYS A 27 -10.98 8.10 13.83
CA LYS A 27 -11.88 8.60 12.79
C LYS A 27 -13.31 8.17 13.04
N TYR A 28 -14.18 9.16 13.14
CA TYR A 28 -15.62 9.03 13.25
C TYR A 28 -16.28 9.50 11.95
N PHE A 29 -17.37 8.84 11.54
CA PHE A 29 -18.19 9.25 10.41
C PHE A 29 -19.63 9.44 10.82
N GLY A 30 -20.27 10.48 10.24
CA GLY A 30 -21.68 10.80 10.42
C GLY A 30 -22.06 11.23 11.84
N ASP A 31 -23.30 11.68 11.99
CA ASP A 31 -23.87 12.11 13.29
C ASP A 31 -24.11 10.93 14.23
N SER A 32 -24.15 9.71 13.71
CA SER A 32 -24.28 8.46 14.48
C SER A 32 -23.00 8.06 15.22
N GLY A 33 -21.88 8.75 14.96
CA GLY A 33 -20.60 8.46 15.61
C GLY A 33 -19.99 7.13 15.20
N PHE A 34 -20.22 6.64 13.97
CA PHE A 34 -19.60 5.41 13.48
C PHE A 34 -18.07 5.50 13.58
N VAL A 35 -17.46 4.66 14.39
CA VAL A 35 -16.03 4.63 14.66
C VAL A 35 -15.33 3.76 13.61
N ALA A 36 -14.72 4.38 12.61
CA ALA A 36 -13.96 3.66 11.58
C ALA A 36 -12.56 3.26 12.05
N LEU A 37 -11.87 4.17 12.75
CA LEU A 37 -10.54 3.96 13.33
C LEU A 37 -10.55 4.37 14.80
N ASP A 38 -9.88 3.58 15.64
CA ASP A 38 -9.78 3.86 17.06
C ASP A 38 -8.35 3.58 17.56
N ASP A 39 -7.69 4.63 18.00
CA ASP A 39 -6.37 4.62 18.64
C ASP A 39 -5.26 3.96 17.79
N ILE A 40 -5.10 4.42 16.55
CA ILE A 40 -3.98 3.99 15.71
C ILE A 40 -2.73 4.76 16.08
N THR A 41 -1.73 4.03 16.61
CA THR A 41 -0.41 4.58 16.98
C THR A 41 0.66 3.72 16.31
N ILE A 42 1.38 4.28 15.33
CA ILE A 42 2.46 3.60 14.58
C ILE A 42 3.49 4.60 14.10
N GLU A 43 4.71 4.10 13.90
CA GLU A 43 5.79 4.79 13.20
C GLU A 43 6.28 3.95 12.02
N ILE A 44 6.41 4.59 10.86
CA ILE A 44 6.92 3.99 9.63
C ILE A 44 8.21 4.71 9.25
N PRO A 45 9.36 4.06 9.39
CA PRO A 45 10.65 4.60 8.99
C PRO A 45 10.72 4.92 7.50
N GLN A 46 11.59 5.87 7.14
CA GLN A 46 11.88 6.16 5.76
C GLN A 46 12.42 4.93 5.04
N GLY A 47 11.94 4.69 3.82
CA GLY A 47 12.38 3.58 2.97
C GLY A 47 11.83 2.21 3.39
N GLN A 48 10.88 2.13 4.33
CA GLN A 48 10.25 0.88 4.74
C GLN A 48 9.09 0.52 3.82
N PHE A 49 8.95 -0.77 3.52
CA PHE A 49 7.76 -1.34 2.90
C PHE A 49 6.82 -1.83 4.01
N PHE A 50 5.86 -0.99 4.37
CA PHE A 50 4.89 -1.25 5.44
C PHE A 50 3.58 -1.76 4.85
N VAL A 51 3.10 -2.92 5.32
CA VAL A 51 1.87 -3.54 4.84
C VAL A 51 0.80 -3.52 5.91
N ILE A 52 -0.43 -3.27 5.50
CA ILE A 52 -1.62 -3.29 6.37
C ILE A 52 -2.54 -4.41 5.88
N VAL A 53 -2.84 -5.35 6.78
CA VAL A 53 -3.80 -6.43 6.54
C VAL A 53 -4.93 -6.37 7.55
N GLY A 54 -6.12 -6.82 7.17
CA GLY A 54 -7.28 -6.86 8.05
C GLY A 54 -8.55 -7.19 7.27
N PRO A 55 -9.66 -7.50 7.96
CA PRO A 55 -10.93 -7.81 7.32
C PRO A 55 -11.49 -6.65 6.49
N SER A 56 -12.43 -6.93 5.59
CA SER A 56 -13.13 -5.89 4.84
C SER A 56 -13.88 -4.95 5.77
N GLY A 57 -13.88 -3.65 5.46
CA GLY A 57 -14.58 -2.64 6.27
C GLY A 57 -13.88 -2.23 7.57
N CYS A 58 -12.69 -2.75 7.91
CA CYS A 58 -11.99 -2.42 9.16
C CYS A 58 -11.27 -1.06 9.15
N GLY A 59 -11.42 -0.24 8.11
CA GLY A 59 -10.87 1.12 8.08
C GLY A 59 -9.51 1.28 7.39
N LYS A 60 -8.93 0.25 6.73
CA LYS A 60 -7.63 0.32 6.02
C LYS A 60 -7.59 1.46 4.99
N THR A 61 -8.57 1.51 4.11
CA THR A 61 -8.69 2.58 3.09
C THR A 61 -8.87 3.95 3.74
N THR A 62 -9.61 4.04 4.85
CA THR A 62 -9.77 5.29 5.61
C THR A 62 -8.41 5.77 6.15
N LEU A 63 -7.63 4.87 6.73
CA LEU A 63 -6.29 5.18 7.21
C LEU A 63 -5.38 5.65 6.08
N LEU A 64 -5.40 4.96 4.95
CA LEU A 64 -4.60 5.34 3.78
C LEU A 64 -5.00 6.73 3.23
N ARG A 65 -6.30 7.03 3.18
CA ARG A 65 -6.79 8.36 2.77
C ARG A 65 -6.38 9.47 3.73
N ILE A 66 -6.33 9.18 5.03
CA ILE A 66 -5.80 10.14 6.02
C ILE A 66 -4.32 10.42 5.74
N LEU A 67 -3.50 9.38 5.48
CA LEU A 67 -2.09 9.54 5.11
C LEU A 67 -1.89 10.29 3.79
N ALA A 68 -2.81 10.12 2.84
CA ALA A 68 -2.81 10.84 1.56
C ALA A 68 -3.25 12.32 1.69
N GLY A 69 -3.80 12.73 2.83
CA GLY A 69 -4.41 14.06 3.00
C GLY A 69 -5.78 14.21 2.32
N LEU A 70 -6.40 13.09 1.92
CA LEU A 70 -7.72 13.04 1.27
C LEU A 70 -8.87 12.94 2.27
N GLU A 71 -8.56 12.59 3.51
CA GLU A 71 -9.51 12.48 4.60
C GLU A 71 -8.91 13.09 5.87
N THR A 72 -9.75 13.69 6.71
CA THR A 72 -9.31 14.29 7.97
C THR A 72 -9.52 13.29 9.12
N ARG A 73 -8.55 13.20 10.02
CA ARG A 73 -8.74 12.51 11.29
C ARG A 73 -9.70 13.26 12.19
N SER A 74 -10.41 12.57 13.08
CA SER A 74 -11.25 13.20 14.10
C SER A 74 -10.45 13.57 15.35
N GLU A 75 -9.50 12.71 15.76
CA GLU A 75 -8.62 12.92 16.91
C GLU A 75 -7.20 12.39 16.62
N GLY A 76 -6.27 12.69 17.52
CA GLY A 76 -4.89 12.25 17.45
C GLY A 76 -4.02 13.11 16.55
N ARG A 77 -2.82 12.65 16.25
CA ARG A 77 -1.81 13.37 15.47
C ARG A 77 -1.32 12.52 14.30
N VAL A 78 -1.16 13.15 13.13
CA VAL A 78 -0.56 12.57 11.95
C VAL A 78 0.55 13.48 11.49
N GLU A 79 1.74 12.94 11.38
CA GLU A 79 2.90 13.62 10.82
C GLU A 79 3.42 12.83 9.62
N VAL A 80 3.53 13.50 8.48
CA VAL A 80 4.16 12.98 7.29
C VAL A 80 5.33 13.88 6.95
N ARG A 81 6.54 13.39 7.14
CA ARG A 81 7.77 14.16 6.90
C ARG A 81 8.16 14.05 5.43
N GLN A 82 8.28 15.20 4.79
CA GLN A 82 8.85 15.33 3.46
C GLN A 82 10.35 15.58 3.57
N ALA A 83 11.17 14.68 3.03
CA ALA A 83 12.63 14.79 3.07
C ALA A 83 13.16 15.68 1.93
N ASN A 84 12.51 15.67 0.77
CA ASN A 84 12.90 16.46 -0.40
C ASN A 84 11.73 17.28 -0.94
N PRO A 85 11.71 18.61 -0.74
CA PRO A 85 10.63 19.48 -1.23
C PRO A 85 10.44 19.51 -2.75
N ALA A 86 11.43 19.05 -3.53
CA ALA A 86 11.33 18.96 -4.99
C ALA A 86 10.48 17.77 -5.46
N ARG A 87 10.21 16.79 -4.58
CA ARG A 87 9.39 15.61 -4.88
C ARG A 87 8.00 15.75 -4.27
N PRO A 88 6.96 15.16 -4.88
CA PRO A 88 5.67 15.03 -4.19
C PRO A 88 5.81 14.24 -2.90
N THR A 89 5.12 14.66 -1.85
CA THR A 89 5.14 13.94 -0.56
C THR A 89 4.64 12.52 -0.73
N ASN A 90 3.53 12.34 -1.47
CA ASN A 90 2.97 11.01 -1.74
C ASN A 90 2.32 10.92 -3.13
N SER A 91 2.11 9.70 -3.58
CA SER A 91 1.18 9.35 -4.65
C SER A 91 0.36 8.14 -4.21
N MET A 92 -0.94 8.17 -4.51
CA MET A 92 -1.87 7.11 -4.13
C MET A 92 -2.33 6.31 -5.35
N ILE A 93 -2.30 4.99 -5.22
CA ILE A 93 -2.94 4.03 -6.11
C ILE A 93 -4.22 3.58 -5.42
N PHE A 94 -5.36 3.88 -6.04
CA PHE A 94 -6.68 3.56 -5.51
C PHE A 94 -7.08 2.12 -5.86
N GLN A 95 -7.93 1.54 -5.06
CA GLN A 95 -8.61 0.30 -5.37
C GLN A 95 -9.49 0.48 -6.61
N GLY A 96 -9.37 -0.44 -7.57
CA GLY A 96 -10.15 -0.42 -8.80
C GLY A 96 -9.62 0.53 -9.88
N ASP A 97 -10.50 0.85 -10.85
CA ASP A 97 -10.15 1.67 -12.01
C ASP A 97 -10.17 3.16 -11.65
N SER A 98 -8.98 3.73 -11.55
CA SER A 98 -8.79 5.15 -11.22
C SER A 98 -8.19 5.96 -12.38
N LEU A 99 -8.15 5.39 -13.59
CA LEU A 99 -7.64 6.11 -14.76
C LEU A 99 -8.65 7.15 -15.24
N PHE A 100 -8.14 8.25 -15.79
CA PHE A 100 -8.96 9.24 -16.46
C PHE A 100 -9.44 8.69 -17.82
N PRO A 101 -10.74 8.39 -18.00
CA PRO A 101 -11.23 7.68 -19.18
C PRO A 101 -11.09 8.48 -20.48
N TRP A 102 -10.95 9.79 -20.40
CA TRP A 102 -10.73 10.70 -21.53
C TRP A 102 -9.27 10.92 -21.89
N MET A 103 -8.34 10.34 -21.15
CA MET A 103 -6.89 10.42 -21.38
C MET A 103 -6.35 9.11 -21.94
N THR A 104 -5.34 9.20 -22.79
CA THR A 104 -4.59 8.03 -23.25
C THR A 104 -3.81 7.37 -22.11
N VAL A 105 -3.24 6.19 -22.33
CA VAL A 105 -2.30 5.54 -21.41
C VAL A 105 -1.12 6.46 -21.11
N PHE A 106 -0.55 7.08 -22.15
CA PHE A 106 0.55 8.02 -22.00
C PHE A 106 0.15 9.22 -21.15
N ASP A 107 -0.98 9.86 -21.44
CA ASP A 107 -1.42 11.05 -20.73
C ASP A 107 -1.78 10.75 -19.27
N ASN A 108 -2.38 9.59 -19.00
CA ASN A 108 -2.59 9.12 -17.62
C ASN A 108 -1.27 9.00 -16.87
N ALA A 109 -0.27 8.37 -17.48
CA ALA A 109 1.06 8.20 -16.87
C ALA A 109 1.79 9.54 -16.69
N ALA A 110 1.64 10.48 -17.64
CA ALA A 110 2.27 11.79 -17.64
C ALA A 110 1.61 12.80 -16.70
N TYR A 111 0.37 12.52 -16.25
CA TYR A 111 -0.47 13.51 -15.57
C TYR A 111 0.23 14.22 -14.40
N GLY A 112 0.81 13.48 -13.47
CA GLY A 112 1.47 14.04 -12.30
C GLY A 112 2.68 14.91 -12.65
N LEU A 113 3.47 14.49 -13.64
CA LEU A 113 4.64 15.23 -14.14
C LEU A 113 4.22 16.56 -14.76
N ARG A 114 3.17 16.55 -15.60
CA ARG A 114 2.65 17.77 -16.24
C ARG A 114 2.05 18.73 -15.23
N MET A 115 1.34 18.24 -14.20
CA MET A 115 0.83 19.10 -13.11
C MET A 115 1.97 19.80 -12.35
N ARG A 116 3.13 19.17 -12.24
CA ARG A 116 4.35 19.74 -11.67
C ARG A 116 5.12 20.63 -12.65
N LYS A 117 4.63 20.77 -13.88
CA LYS A 117 5.26 21.56 -14.94
C LYS A 117 6.67 21.05 -15.32
N VAL A 118 6.88 19.75 -15.23
CA VAL A 118 8.10 19.09 -15.71
C VAL A 118 8.22 19.30 -17.23
N GLY A 119 9.44 19.50 -17.74
CA GLY A 119 9.68 19.72 -19.16
C GLY A 119 9.22 18.53 -20.01
N GLU A 120 8.60 18.78 -21.18
CA GLU A 120 7.95 17.72 -21.98
C GLU A 120 8.95 16.61 -22.41
N ARG A 121 10.19 16.95 -22.65
CA ARG A 121 11.23 15.94 -22.97
C ARG A 121 11.41 14.95 -21.80
N GLU A 122 11.54 15.45 -20.59
CA GLU A 122 11.67 14.63 -19.38
C GLU A 122 10.40 13.82 -19.12
N VAL A 123 9.22 14.40 -19.39
CA VAL A 123 7.93 13.69 -19.30
C VAL A 123 7.94 12.49 -20.25
N VAL A 124 8.31 12.69 -21.52
CA VAL A 124 8.34 11.63 -22.53
C VAL A 124 9.34 10.53 -22.13
N ASP A 125 10.53 10.90 -21.73
CA ASP A 125 11.59 9.95 -21.36
C ASP A 125 11.17 9.13 -20.12
N THR A 126 10.61 9.79 -19.09
CA THR A 126 10.17 9.14 -17.87
C THR A 126 8.99 8.19 -18.12
N VAL A 127 7.96 8.67 -18.81
CA VAL A 127 6.77 7.86 -19.10
C VAL A 127 7.11 6.67 -19.99
N ARG A 128 7.98 6.87 -21.00
CA ARG A 128 8.47 5.80 -21.85
C ARG A 128 9.17 4.72 -21.04
N LEU A 129 10.13 5.13 -20.19
CA LEU A 129 10.86 4.21 -19.32
C LEU A 129 9.90 3.32 -18.49
N TRP A 130 8.90 3.92 -17.86
CA TRP A 130 7.96 3.20 -17.01
C TRP A 130 7.01 2.30 -17.81
N LEU A 131 6.48 2.78 -18.93
CA LEU A 131 5.59 1.97 -19.79
C LEU A 131 6.33 0.81 -20.46
N GLU A 132 7.61 0.97 -20.82
CA GLU A 132 8.45 -0.12 -21.35
C GLU A 132 8.69 -1.19 -20.27
N ARG A 133 9.01 -0.81 -19.05
CA ARG A 133 9.23 -1.74 -17.91
C ARG A 133 8.05 -2.68 -17.67
N ILE A 134 6.84 -2.16 -17.78
CA ILE A 134 5.62 -2.96 -17.55
C ILE A 134 5.00 -3.52 -18.84
N GLY A 135 5.69 -3.39 -19.99
CA GLY A 135 5.26 -3.93 -21.28
C GLY A 135 4.07 -3.23 -21.93
N LEU A 136 3.79 -1.97 -21.57
CA LEU A 136 2.64 -1.22 -22.07
C LEU A 136 2.97 -0.09 -23.05
N TRP A 137 4.24 0.12 -23.42
CA TRP A 137 4.61 1.19 -24.35
C TRP A 137 3.87 1.14 -25.69
N ARG A 138 3.63 -0.06 -26.25
CA ARG A 138 2.88 -0.24 -27.50
C ARG A 138 1.42 0.18 -27.42
N PHE A 139 0.88 0.32 -26.21
CA PHE A 139 -0.50 0.74 -25.93
C PHE A 139 -0.61 2.21 -25.50
N ARG A 140 0.48 3.01 -25.54
CA ARG A 140 0.54 4.37 -25.02
C ARG A 140 -0.53 5.32 -25.56
N ASP A 141 -0.96 5.09 -26.82
CA ASP A 141 -1.96 5.92 -27.51
C ASP A 141 -3.40 5.40 -27.33
N ARG A 142 -3.58 4.29 -26.57
CA ARG A 142 -4.91 3.70 -26.27
C ARG A 142 -5.57 4.40 -25.10
N TYR A 143 -6.90 4.37 -25.10
CA TYR A 143 -7.73 4.87 -23.99
C TYR A 143 -8.05 3.72 -23.01
N PRO A 144 -8.40 4.03 -21.74
CA PRO A 144 -8.71 3.03 -20.73
C PRO A 144 -9.78 2.00 -21.12
N ASN A 145 -10.80 2.40 -21.87
CA ASN A 145 -11.85 1.50 -22.36
C ASN A 145 -11.35 0.44 -23.35
N GLN A 146 -10.15 0.59 -23.89
CA GLN A 146 -9.51 -0.34 -24.83
C GLN A 146 -8.53 -1.29 -24.13
N LEU A 147 -8.46 -1.26 -22.80
CA LEU A 147 -7.51 -2.02 -21.98
C LEU A 147 -8.23 -3.08 -21.15
N SER A 148 -7.56 -4.20 -20.87
CA SER A 148 -8.01 -5.14 -19.85
C SER A 148 -7.89 -4.53 -18.45
N GLY A 149 -8.59 -5.09 -17.44
CA GLY A 149 -8.50 -4.64 -16.06
C GLY A 149 -7.07 -4.65 -15.52
N GLY A 150 -6.30 -5.71 -15.80
CA GLY A 150 -4.90 -5.80 -15.41
C GLY A 150 -3.99 -4.78 -16.10
N MET A 151 -4.28 -4.42 -17.36
CA MET A 151 -3.55 -3.34 -18.06
C MET A 151 -3.84 -1.98 -17.43
N LYS A 152 -5.10 -1.69 -17.11
CA LYS A 152 -5.49 -0.45 -16.42
C LYS A 152 -4.77 -0.32 -15.08
N GLN A 153 -4.73 -1.40 -14.30
CA GLN A 153 -4.04 -1.44 -13.01
C GLN A 153 -2.55 -1.13 -13.16
N ARG A 154 -1.88 -1.73 -14.17
CA ARG A 154 -0.46 -1.41 -14.46
C ARG A 154 -0.27 0.05 -14.83
N VAL A 155 -1.16 0.66 -15.60
CA VAL A 155 -1.09 2.10 -15.93
C VAL A 155 -1.24 2.97 -14.67
N SER A 156 -2.14 2.61 -13.74
CA SER A 156 -2.29 3.30 -12.45
C SER A 156 -1.00 3.24 -11.62
N ILE A 157 -0.32 2.09 -11.63
CA ILE A 157 0.98 1.91 -10.99
C ILE A 157 2.03 2.83 -11.66
N VAL A 158 2.12 2.83 -12.99
CA VAL A 158 3.04 3.72 -13.72
C VAL A 158 2.78 5.18 -13.40
N ARG A 159 1.52 5.62 -13.37
CA ARG A 159 1.16 7.00 -13.03
C ARG A 159 1.71 7.41 -11.66
N ALA A 160 1.62 6.53 -10.67
CA ALA A 160 2.12 6.81 -9.33
C ALA A 160 3.66 6.84 -9.27
N PHE A 161 4.33 5.88 -9.94
CA PHE A 161 5.80 5.81 -9.95
C PHE A 161 6.46 6.89 -10.81
N ALA A 162 5.89 7.22 -11.98
CA ALA A 162 6.39 8.27 -12.85
C ALA A 162 6.40 9.64 -12.17
N ASN A 163 5.45 9.89 -11.26
CA ASN A 163 5.41 11.10 -10.47
C ASN A 163 6.57 11.24 -9.46
N ASP A 164 7.36 10.20 -9.24
CA ASP A 164 8.51 10.13 -8.34
C ASP A 164 8.24 10.64 -6.91
N PRO A 165 7.18 10.18 -6.22
CA PRO A 165 6.88 10.61 -4.86
C PRO A 165 7.88 10.04 -3.85
N GLU A 166 7.94 10.61 -2.65
CA GLU A 166 8.69 10.02 -1.53
C GLU A 166 7.98 8.82 -0.92
N ILE A 167 6.65 8.88 -0.85
CA ILE A 167 5.78 7.86 -0.25
C ILE A 167 4.82 7.34 -1.31
N LEU A 168 4.72 6.02 -1.42
CA LEU A 168 3.72 5.34 -2.24
C LEU A 168 2.63 4.76 -1.32
N LEU A 169 1.40 5.19 -1.54
CA LEU A 169 0.22 4.70 -0.84
C LEU A 169 -0.57 3.81 -1.80
N MET A 170 -0.75 2.53 -1.47
CA MET A 170 -1.34 1.55 -2.37
C MET A 170 -2.52 0.85 -1.71
N ASP A 171 -3.71 1.01 -2.27
CA ASP A 171 -4.95 0.39 -1.78
C ASP A 171 -5.33 -0.80 -2.66
N GLU A 172 -4.99 -2.00 -2.22
CA GLU A 172 -5.24 -3.27 -2.92
C GLU A 172 -4.85 -3.25 -4.42
N PRO A 173 -3.62 -2.85 -4.77
CA PRO A 173 -3.25 -2.55 -6.16
C PRO A 173 -3.24 -3.76 -7.09
N PHE A 174 -3.37 -4.98 -6.57
CA PHE A 174 -3.33 -6.22 -7.36
C PHE A 174 -4.64 -7.01 -7.33
N SER A 175 -5.71 -6.47 -6.73
CA SER A 175 -6.98 -7.17 -6.53
C SER A 175 -7.66 -7.61 -7.85
N ALA A 176 -7.46 -6.86 -8.93
CA ALA A 176 -8.07 -7.15 -10.25
C ALA A 176 -7.21 -8.06 -11.15
N LEU A 177 -6.13 -8.64 -10.63
CA LEU A 177 -5.19 -9.45 -11.41
C LEU A 177 -5.35 -10.95 -11.11
N ASP A 178 -5.12 -11.79 -12.12
CA ASP A 178 -4.92 -13.21 -11.94
C ASP A 178 -3.57 -13.52 -11.26
N GLU A 179 -3.45 -14.72 -10.67
CA GLU A 179 -2.28 -15.11 -9.87
C GLU A 179 -0.95 -15.06 -10.63
N GLN A 180 -0.94 -15.37 -11.94
CA GLN A 180 0.28 -15.34 -12.74
C GLN A 180 0.76 -13.90 -12.96
N ASN A 181 -0.17 -13.00 -13.29
CA ASN A 181 0.13 -11.58 -13.45
C ASN A 181 0.49 -10.92 -12.11
N LYS A 182 -0.12 -11.34 -10.99
CA LYS A 182 0.28 -10.88 -9.65
C LYS A 182 1.74 -11.21 -9.36
N LEU A 183 2.15 -12.47 -9.60
CA LEU A 183 3.53 -12.90 -9.35
C LEU A 183 4.54 -12.02 -10.08
N LEU A 184 4.33 -11.82 -11.39
CA LEU A 184 5.22 -10.97 -12.22
C LEU A 184 5.27 -9.52 -11.71
N LEU A 185 4.13 -8.97 -11.28
CA LEU A 185 4.09 -7.61 -10.77
C LEU A 185 4.67 -7.48 -9.35
N HIS A 186 4.59 -8.51 -8.51
CA HIS A 186 5.29 -8.54 -7.23
C HIS A 186 6.80 -8.48 -7.43
N GLU A 187 7.34 -9.29 -8.34
CA GLU A 187 8.77 -9.28 -8.67
C GLU A 187 9.22 -7.90 -9.22
N GLU A 188 8.43 -7.33 -10.13
CA GLU A 188 8.73 -6.01 -10.68
C GLU A 188 8.64 -4.91 -9.61
N LEU A 189 7.60 -4.94 -8.75
CA LEU A 189 7.46 -3.99 -7.65
C LEU A 189 8.64 -4.09 -6.66
N LEU A 190 9.05 -5.30 -6.31
CA LEU A 190 10.20 -5.52 -5.44
C LEU A 190 11.48 -4.99 -6.08
N ARG A 191 11.72 -5.27 -7.37
CA ARG A 191 12.88 -4.78 -8.11
C ARG A 191 12.94 -3.25 -8.14
N ILE A 192 11.80 -2.60 -8.41
CA ILE A 192 11.70 -1.13 -8.43
C ILE A 192 11.93 -0.57 -7.03
N TRP A 193 11.30 -1.18 -6.03
CA TRP A 193 11.43 -0.73 -4.65
C TRP A 193 12.87 -0.88 -4.14
N ASP A 194 13.54 -2.00 -4.43
CA ASP A 194 14.94 -2.23 -4.06
C ASP A 194 15.88 -1.17 -4.67
N ALA A 195 15.60 -0.72 -5.89
CA ALA A 195 16.37 0.32 -6.56
C ALA A 195 16.09 1.73 -6.02
N THR A 196 14.89 2.00 -5.51
CA THR A 196 14.47 3.36 -5.14
C THR A 196 14.37 3.60 -3.65
N LYS A 197 14.18 2.54 -2.86
CA LYS A 197 13.99 2.57 -1.40
C LYS A 197 12.96 3.60 -0.94
N LYS A 198 11.87 3.75 -1.70
CA LYS A 198 10.75 4.63 -1.34
C LYS A 198 10.02 4.05 -0.13
N THR A 199 9.45 4.90 0.70
CA THR A 199 8.51 4.46 1.73
C THR A 199 7.21 4.02 1.07
N VAL A 200 6.73 2.84 1.42
CA VAL A 200 5.50 2.27 0.88
C VAL A 200 4.55 1.95 2.02
N VAL A 201 3.29 2.36 1.89
CA VAL A 201 2.18 1.85 2.70
C VAL A 201 1.24 1.09 1.77
N PHE A 202 1.15 -0.20 1.97
CA PHE A 202 0.48 -1.14 1.08
C PHE A 202 -0.66 -1.83 1.80
N ILE A 203 -1.86 -1.72 1.28
CA ILE A 203 -3.03 -2.44 1.79
C ILE A 203 -3.27 -3.67 0.94
N THR A 204 -3.49 -4.80 1.59
CA THR A 204 -3.93 -6.03 0.95
C THR A 204 -4.79 -6.86 1.89
N HIS A 205 -5.61 -7.74 1.31
CA HIS A 205 -6.30 -8.82 2.02
C HIS A 205 -5.55 -10.17 1.92
N SER A 206 -4.47 -10.21 1.14
CA SER A 206 -3.63 -11.42 0.96
C SER A 206 -2.46 -11.42 1.94
N VAL A 207 -2.42 -12.40 2.83
CA VAL A 207 -1.31 -12.59 3.76
C VAL A 207 -0.02 -12.94 3.01
N ASP A 208 -0.13 -13.70 1.91
CA ASP A 208 1.00 -14.04 1.04
C ASP A 208 1.64 -12.80 0.41
N GLU A 209 0.83 -11.85 -0.06
CA GLU A 209 1.35 -10.56 -0.55
C GLU A 209 2.06 -9.79 0.56
N ALA A 210 1.45 -9.76 1.75
CA ALA A 210 2.01 -9.04 2.89
C ALA A 210 3.40 -9.58 3.29
N VAL A 211 3.55 -10.90 3.39
CA VAL A 211 4.82 -11.55 3.73
C VAL A 211 5.84 -11.41 2.60
N THR A 212 5.40 -11.51 1.35
CA THR A 212 6.28 -11.40 0.19
C THR A 212 6.87 -9.99 0.05
N LEU A 213 6.02 -8.96 0.20
CA LEU A 213 6.38 -7.56 -0.11
C LEU A 213 6.86 -6.78 1.11
N GLY A 214 6.26 -7.00 2.29
CA GLY A 214 6.45 -6.16 3.47
C GLY A 214 7.75 -6.37 4.22
N ASP A 215 8.28 -5.32 4.82
CA ASP A 215 9.30 -5.38 5.87
C ASP A 215 8.66 -5.47 7.24
N ARG A 216 7.49 -4.80 7.40
CA ARG A 216 6.63 -4.88 8.59
C ARG A 216 5.17 -4.96 8.16
N ILE A 217 4.40 -5.71 8.93
CA ILE A 217 2.98 -5.95 8.68
C ILE A 217 2.19 -5.52 9.91
N MET A 218 1.22 -4.62 9.71
CA MET A 218 0.21 -4.31 10.72
C MET A 218 -1.05 -5.13 10.45
N VAL A 219 -1.46 -5.91 11.45
CA VAL A 219 -2.74 -6.60 11.46
C VAL A 219 -3.76 -5.70 12.14
N MET A 220 -4.87 -5.40 11.45
CA MET A 220 -5.95 -4.59 12.00
C MET A 220 -7.09 -5.45 12.54
N THR A 221 -7.71 -4.97 13.62
CA THR A 221 -8.96 -5.56 14.16
C THR A 221 -10.12 -5.34 13.18
N ALA A 222 -11.19 -6.11 13.35
CA ALA A 222 -12.50 -5.75 12.81
C ALA A 222 -12.96 -4.38 13.35
N ASN A 223 -14.06 -3.86 12.79
CA ASN A 223 -14.57 -2.54 13.17
C ASN A 223 -14.87 -2.42 14.68
N PRO A 224 -14.38 -1.36 15.38
CA PRO A 224 -13.50 -0.31 14.89
C PRO A 224 -12.07 -0.82 14.62
N GLY A 225 -11.45 -0.25 13.55
CA GLY A 225 -10.09 -0.61 13.18
C GLY A 225 -9.06 -0.11 14.20
N ARG A 226 -8.33 -1.04 14.79
CA ARG A 226 -7.19 -0.81 15.70
C ARG A 226 -5.97 -1.58 15.23
N ALA A 227 -4.78 -1.17 15.60
CA ALA A 227 -3.59 -1.99 15.43
C ALA A 227 -3.63 -3.16 16.41
N LYS A 228 -3.89 -4.38 15.92
CA LYS A 228 -3.91 -5.60 16.74
C LYS A 228 -2.49 -6.12 17.01
N ALA A 229 -1.68 -6.18 15.97
CA ALA A 229 -0.29 -6.61 16.02
C ALA A 229 0.54 -5.89 14.97
N ILE A 230 1.83 -5.73 15.24
CA ILE A 230 2.84 -5.30 14.29
C ILE A 230 3.90 -6.40 14.24
N ILE A 231 4.16 -6.93 13.05
CA ILE A 231 4.98 -8.11 12.83
C ILE A 231 6.11 -7.73 11.88
N ASP A 232 7.35 -7.96 12.29
CA ASP A 232 8.51 -7.80 11.44
C ASP A 232 8.66 -9.01 10.52
N VAL A 233 8.99 -8.77 9.25
CA VAL A 233 9.21 -9.83 8.26
C VAL A 233 10.71 -10.13 8.20
N PRO A 234 11.17 -11.31 8.69
CA PRO A 234 12.58 -11.59 8.91
C PRO A 234 13.33 -12.03 7.64
N PHE A 235 12.83 -11.71 6.47
CA PHE A 235 13.43 -12.10 5.20
C PHE A 235 14.26 -10.98 4.61
N GLU A 236 15.51 -11.31 4.28
CA GLU A 236 16.46 -10.37 3.70
C GLU A 236 16.04 -9.90 2.29
N ARG A 237 16.59 -8.78 1.87
CA ARG A 237 16.45 -8.19 0.54
C ARG A 237 17.77 -8.33 -0.24
N PRO A 238 17.75 -8.45 -1.57
CA PRO A 238 16.57 -8.56 -2.45
C PRO A 238 15.86 -9.92 -2.31
N ARG A 239 14.54 -9.93 -2.51
CA ARG A 239 13.73 -11.15 -2.41
C ARG A 239 13.42 -11.72 -3.79
N ASN A 240 13.68 -13.01 -3.96
CA ASN A 240 13.13 -13.82 -5.04
C ASN A 240 11.82 -14.44 -4.54
N VAL A 241 10.70 -14.12 -5.19
CA VAL A 241 9.37 -14.51 -4.71
C VAL A 241 9.19 -16.03 -4.67
N LEU A 242 9.69 -16.74 -5.68
CA LEU A 242 9.56 -18.20 -5.76
C LEU A 242 10.42 -18.90 -4.71
N GLU A 243 11.68 -18.47 -4.54
CA GLU A 243 12.59 -19.03 -3.54
C GLU A 243 12.11 -18.74 -2.10
N LEU A 244 11.54 -17.54 -1.89
CA LEU A 244 11.01 -17.15 -0.59
C LEU A 244 9.87 -18.09 -0.15
N ARG A 245 8.95 -18.42 -1.05
CA ARG A 245 7.83 -19.31 -0.77
C ARG A 245 8.22 -20.75 -0.48
N GLN A 246 9.43 -21.17 -0.84
CA GLN A 246 9.95 -22.51 -0.52
C GLN A 246 10.54 -22.62 0.90
N LYS A 247 10.79 -21.50 1.56
CA LYS A 247 11.35 -21.49 2.92
C LYS A 247 10.29 -21.94 3.94
N PRO A 248 10.58 -22.90 4.84
CA PRO A 248 9.64 -23.29 5.90
C PRO A 248 9.16 -22.10 6.75
N ALA A 249 10.07 -21.19 7.11
CA ALA A 249 9.78 -19.99 7.87
C ALA A 249 8.75 -19.05 7.18
N TYR A 250 8.62 -19.11 5.85
CA TYR A 250 7.59 -18.37 5.13
C TYR A 250 6.20 -18.89 5.48
N GLY A 251 6.00 -20.21 5.41
CA GLY A 251 4.73 -20.84 5.77
C GLY A 251 4.34 -20.62 7.23
N GLU A 252 5.32 -20.68 8.14
CA GLU A 252 5.11 -20.40 9.56
C GLU A 252 4.66 -18.95 9.79
N LEU A 253 5.28 -17.98 9.14
CA LEU A 253 4.92 -16.58 9.27
C LEU A 253 3.52 -16.31 8.68
N VAL A 254 3.20 -16.88 7.51
CA VAL A 254 1.86 -16.80 6.90
C VAL A 254 0.83 -17.38 7.86
N PHE A 255 1.07 -18.53 8.45
CA PHE A 255 0.17 -19.17 9.41
C PHE A 255 -0.05 -18.29 10.64
N ASN A 256 1.02 -17.74 11.24
CA ASN A 256 0.93 -16.87 12.41
C ASN A 256 0.09 -15.61 12.14
N ILE A 257 0.23 -15.01 10.96
CA ILE A 257 -0.60 -13.85 10.58
C ILE A 257 -2.05 -14.26 10.38
N TRP A 258 -2.30 -15.43 9.76
CA TRP A 258 -3.65 -15.98 9.61
C TRP A 258 -4.33 -16.25 10.95
N GLU A 259 -3.62 -16.76 11.95
CA GLU A 259 -4.17 -16.94 13.30
C GLU A 259 -4.62 -15.60 13.89
N GLN A 260 -3.84 -14.53 13.72
CA GLN A 260 -4.22 -13.20 14.18
C GLN A 260 -5.46 -12.65 13.45
N LEU A 261 -5.62 -12.98 12.16
CA LEU A 261 -6.74 -12.50 11.35
C LEU A 261 -8.02 -13.30 11.54
N ARG A 262 -7.94 -14.61 11.82
CA ARG A 262 -9.07 -15.53 11.84
C ARG A 262 -10.23 -15.03 12.71
N ASP A 263 -9.92 -14.63 13.95
CA ASP A 263 -10.93 -14.14 14.89
C ASP A 263 -11.55 -12.82 14.43
N GLU A 264 -10.76 -11.95 13.81
CA GLU A 264 -11.21 -10.67 13.30
C GLU A 264 -12.11 -10.84 12.06
N VAL A 265 -11.79 -11.79 11.19
CA VAL A 265 -12.64 -12.13 10.03
C VAL A 265 -13.98 -12.71 10.51
N GLN A 266 -13.99 -13.56 11.55
CA GLN A 266 -15.22 -14.09 12.13
C GLN A 266 -16.08 -12.99 12.75
N ARG A 267 -15.49 -12.07 13.52
CA ARG A 267 -16.18 -10.90 14.10
C ARG A 267 -16.78 -10.01 13.03
N ALA A 268 -16.04 -9.73 11.96
CA ALA A 268 -16.53 -8.93 10.85
C ALA A 268 -17.74 -9.56 10.15
N ARG A 269 -17.78 -10.89 9.99
CA ARG A 269 -18.94 -11.62 9.43
C ARG A 269 -20.17 -11.51 10.31
N LEU A 270 -20.02 -11.77 11.61
CA LEU A 270 -21.12 -11.70 12.57
C LEU A 270 -21.75 -10.29 12.66
N SER A 271 -20.91 -9.24 12.58
CA SER A 271 -21.40 -7.86 12.57
C SER A 271 -22.18 -7.50 11.30
N THR A 272 -21.88 -8.16 10.18
CA THR A 272 -22.58 -7.94 8.90
C THR A 272 -23.92 -8.69 8.86
N GLU A 273 -23.99 -9.89 9.44
CA GLU A 273 -25.22 -10.71 9.50
C GLU A 273 -26.23 -10.15 10.51
N GLY A 274 -25.79 -9.54 11.61
CA GLY A 274 -26.65 -8.91 12.61
C GLY A 274 -27.28 -7.57 12.19
N ASN A 275 -26.87 -7.02 11.06
CA ASN A 275 -27.35 -5.73 10.51
C ASN A 275 -28.23 -5.89 9.24
N GLN A 276 -28.62 -7.11 8.89
CA GLN A 276 -29.67 -7.32 7.88
C GLN A 276 -31.04 -7.16 8.52
N PRO A 277 -31.89 -6.26 8.01
CA PRO A 277 -33.23 -5.99 8.56
C PRO A 277 -34.18 -7.18 8.39
#